data_841fc585195d5a708cf53464018fb885
#
_entry.id   841fc585195d5a708cf53464018fb885
#
_cell.length_a   1.000
_cell.length_b   1.000
_cell.length_c   1.000
_cell.angle_alpha   90.00
_cell.angle_beta   90.00
_cell.angle_gamma   90.00
#
_symmetry.space_group_name_H-M   'P 1'
#
loop_
_entity.id
_entity.type
_entity.pdbx_description
1 polymer ?
#
loop_
_entity_poly.entity_id
_entity_poly.type
_entity_poly.pdbx_seq_one_letter_code
_entity_poly.pdbx_strand_id
1 'polypeptide(L)'
;MSEAKYKRVLLKLSGEALAGEQKTGVNVEVVGKICDKIKEITEMGVEVGIVVGGGNFWRGRNGHQMERATADYMGMLATAMNGLALQDALEARGIHSRVQTAIEMRERAEPFIIRKAEKHLNRGRVVIFACGTGHPYFTTDTAAVLRATEINADIILLGKAIDAVYSADPKLYPEAEKFDKISYLEVLEKDLKVMDSTATALCRDNNIPLLVFGIADPENIVRAVKGEHIGTLVK
;
A
#
# COMPACT_ATOMS: atom_id res chain seq x y z
N MET A 1 26.24 4.80 -4.57
CA MET A 1 24.88 4.32 -4.32
C MET A 1 24.03 4.82 -5.47
N SER A 2 23.22 3.99 -6.11
CA SER A 2 22.31 4.45 -7.16
C SER A 2 21.29 5.41 -6.55
N GLU A 3 21.08 6.54 -7.20
CA GLU A 3 20.17 7.59 -6.74
C GLU A 3 18.72 7.12 -6.85
N ALA A 4 17.87 7.53 -5.89
CA ALA A 4 16.44 7.23 -5.94
C ALA A 4 15.80 7.99 -7.11
N LYS A 5 14.95 7.31 -7.89
CA LYS A 5 14.23 7.92 -9.02
C LYS A 5 13.07 8.80 -8.55
N TYR A 6 12.48 8.48 -7.40
CA TYR A 6 11.30 9.15 -6.86
C TYR A 6 11.64 9.80 -5.53
N LYS A 7 11.13 11.01 -5.33
CA LYS A 7 11.34 11.78 -4.09
C LYS A 7 10.31 11.39 -3.02
N ARG A 8 9.05 11.20 -3.42
CA ARG A 8 7.96 10.84 -2.52
C ARG A 8 7.16 9.67 -3.08
N VAL A 9 7.03 8.61 -2.31
CA VAL A 9 6.30 7.41 -2.73
C VAL A 9 5.17 7.09 -1.76
N LEU A 10 4.09 6.51 -2.28
CA LEU A 10 3.10 5.82 -1.47
C LEU A 10 3.28 4.31 -1.65
N LEU A 11 3.69 3.62 -0.59
CA LEU A 11 3.78 2.17 -0.55
C LEU A 11 2.46 1.58 -0.05
N LYS A 12 1.81 0.77 -0.88
CA LYS A 12 0.62 0.03 -0.47
C LYS A 12 0.97 -1.42 -0.18
N LEU A 13 0.68 -1.85 1.03
CA LEU A 13 0.88 -3.22 1.51
C LEU A 13 -0.47 -3.90 1.78
N SER A 14 -0.64 -5.15 1.39
CA SER A 14 -1.80 -5.92 1.82
C SER A 14 -1.60 -6.43 3.25
N GLY A 15 -2.68 -6.64 3.99
CA GLY A 15 -2.58 -7.25 5.33
C GLY A 15 -1.96 -8.66 5.25
N GLU A 16 -2.29 -9.41 4.21
CA GLU A 16 -1.74 -10.76 4.00
C GLU A 16 -0.20 -10.74 3.84
N ALA A 17 0.35 -9.68 3.25
CA ALA A 17 1.80 -9.51 3.15
C ALA A 17 2.46 -9.41 4.53
N LEU A 18 1.76 -8.83 5.54
CA LEU A 18 2.27 -8.73 6.90
C LEU A 18 2.10 -10.03 7.71
N ALA A 19 1.16 -10.89 7.32
CA ALA A 19 0.95 -12.18 7.96
C ALA A 19 1.96 -13.25 7.50
N GLY A 20 2.49 -13.11 6.29
CA GLY A 20 3.36 -14.12 5.69
C GLY A 20 2.68 -15.50 5.62
N GLU A 21 3.42 -16.56 5.89
CA GLU A 21 2.90 -17.94 5.83
C GLU A 21 1.86 -18.26 6.92
N GLN A 22 1.78 -17.47 8.00
CA GLN A 22 0.80 -17.66 9.08
C GLN A 22 -0.64 -17.39 8.60
N LYS A 23 -0.83 -16.68 7.48
CA LYS A 23 -2.10 -16.30 6.85
C LYS A 23 -2.98 -15.36 7.70
N THR A 24 -2.80 -15.31 9.01
CA THR A 24 -3.56 -14.45 9.94
C THR A 24 -2.63 -13.76 10.92
N GLY A 25 -3.06 -12.61 11.46
CA GLY A 25 -2.26 -11.83 12.41
C GLY A 25 -1.07 -11.11 11.75
N VAL A 26 -0.09 -10.77 12.56
CA VAL A 26 1.14 -10.08 12.13
C VAL A 26 2.33 -10.99 12.38
N ASN A 27 3.12 -11.25 11.33
CA ASN A 27 4.39 -11.95 11.45
C ASN A 27 5.50 -10.93 11.66
N VAL A 28 6.06 -10.89 12.87
CA VAL A 28 7.07 -9.91 13.29
C VAL A 28 8.33 -9.96 12.41
N GLU A 29 8.75 -11.16 11.99
CA GLU A 29 9.92 -11.33 11.14
C GLU A 29 9.70 -10.78 9.74
N VAL A 30 8.53 -11.05 9.14
CA VAL A 30 8.15 -10.53 7.82
C VAL A 30 8.04 -9.02 7.85
N VAL A 31 7.35 -8.46 8.86
CA VAL A 31 7.25 -7.01 9.06
C VAL A 31 8.62 -6.41 9.25
N GLY A 32 9.50 -7.07 10.00
CA GLY A 32 10.89 -6.67 10.19
C GLY A 32 11.62 -6.50 8.86
N LYS A 33 11.60 -7.51 8.00
CA LYS A 33 12.25 -7.47 6.68
C LYS A 33 11.73 -6.34 5.78
N ILE A 34 10.41 -6.10 5.80
CA ILE A 34 9.80 -4.99 5.07
C ILE A 34 10.30 -3.64 5.62
N CYS A 35 10.32 -3.49 6.96
CA CYS A 35 10.79 -2.26 7.61
C CYS A 35 12.28 -2.00 7.39
N ASP A 36 13.12 -3.04 7.26
CA ASP A 36 14.52 -2.89 6.88
C ASP A 36 14.67 -2.25 5.49
N LYS A 37 13.81 -2.61 4.53
CA LYS A 37 13.82 -2.03 3.18
C LYS A 37 13.21 -0.63 3.13
N ILE A 38 12.21 -0.35 3.98
CA ILE A 38 11.70 1.01 4.16
C ILE A 38 12.79 1.91 4.75
N LYS A 39 13.59 1.40 5.70
CA LYS A 39 14.74 2.12 6.23
C LYS A 39 15.74 2.48 5.13
N GLU A 40 16.13 1.50 4.31
CA GLU A 40 17.07 1.70 3.21
C GLU A 40 16.61 2.83 2.27
N ILE A 41 15.34 2.85 1.85
CA ILE A 41 14.83 3.91 0.96
C ILE A 41 14.70 5.28 1.67
N THR A 42 14.41 5.32 2.97
CA THR A 42 14.40 6.59 3.73
C THR A 42 15.81 7.16 3.89
N GLU A 43 16.82 6.31 4.07
CA GLU A 43 18.25 6.71 4.10
C GLU A 43 18.73 7.21 2.72
N MET A 44 18.08 6.81 1.63
CA MET A 44 18.29 7.39 0.29
C MET A 44 17.62 8.77 0.11
N GLY A 45 16.93 9.29 1.14
CA GLY A 45 16.24 10.58 1.12
C GLY A 45 14.82 10.51 0.55
N VAL A 46 14.22 9.32 0.41
CA VAL A 46 12.85 9.16 -0.09
C VAL A 46 11.84 9.39 1.02
N GLU A 47 10.85 10.21 0.76
CA GLU A 47 9.70 10.45 1.65
C GLU A 47 8.67 9.33 1.45
N VAL A 48 8.30 8.61 2.51
CA VAL A 48 7.49 7.39 2.42
C VAL A 48 6.17 7.55 3.15
N GLY A 49 5.06 7.50 2.39
CA GLY A 49 3.72 7.22 2.90
C GLY A 49 3.40 5.73 2.75
N ILE A 50 2.73 5.15 3.72
CA ILE A 50 2.33 3.74 3.69
C ILE A 50 0.82 3.65 3.88
N VAL A 51 0.14 2.90 3.01
CA VAL A 51 -1.25 2.45 3.23
C VAL A 51 -1.22 0.94 3.42
N VAL A 52 -1.86 0.46 4.48
CA VAL A 52 -1.90 -0.97 4.82
C VAL A 52 -3.31 -1.52 4.82
N GLY A 53 -3.50 -2.72 4.25
CA GLY A 53 -4.77 -3.46 4.31
C GLY A 53 -4.97 -4.17 5.64
N GLY A 54 -6.20 -4.67 5.89
CA GLY A 54 -6.59 -5.39 7.11
C GLY A 54 -6.92 -6.87 6.89
N GLY A 55 -6.65 -7.41 5.68
CA GLY A 55 -7.10 -8.75 5.25
C GLY A 55 -6.51 -9.92 6.03
N ASN A 56 -5.45 -9.72 6.81
CA ASN A 56 -4.86 -10.70 7.74
C ASN A 56 -5.64 -10.86 9.05
N PHE A 57 -6.51 -9.91 9.39
CA PHE A 57 -7.37 -9.99 10.56
C PHE A 57 -8.85 -10.14 10.18
N TRP A 58 -9.30 -9.36 9.18
CA TRP A 58 -10.70 -9.34 8.78
C TRP A 58 -10.86 -9.08 7.28
N ARG A 59 -11.71 -9.90 6.64
CA ARG A 59 -12.17 -9.69 5.26
C ARG A 59 -13.67 -9.46 5.27
N GLY A 60 -14.11 -8.26 4.89
CA GLY A 60 -15.53 -7.89 4.85
C GLY A 60 -16.40 -8.82 3.99
N ARG A 61 -15.80 -9.47 2.96
CA ARG A 61 -16.47 -10.49 2.14
C ARG A 61 -16.88 -11.76 2.89
N ASN A 62 -16.28 -12.04 4.06
CA ASN A 62 -16.60 -13.23 4.88
C ASN A 62 -17.79 -13.00 5.80
N GLY A 63 -18.32 -11.79 5.87
CA GLY A 63 -19.45 -11.42 6.74
C GLY A 63 -20.82 -11.62 6.09
N HIS A 64 -21.10 -12.76 5.47
CA HIS A 64 -22.39 -13.02 4.77
C HIS A 64 -23.66 -12.84 5.63
N GLN A 65 -23.52 -12.73 6.96
CA GLN A 65 -24.63 -12.51 7.90
C GLN A 65 -24.53 -11.15 8.63
N MET A 66 -23.56 -10.31 8.26
CA MET A 66 -23.29 -9.02 8.90
C MET A 66 -23.64 -7.88 7.96
N GLU A 67 -24.11 -6.77 8.52
CA GLU A 67 -24.29 -5.54 7.76
C GLU A 67 -22.97 -5.11 7.13
N ARG A 68 -23.01 -4.76 5.84
CA ARG A 68 -21.82 -4.42 5.04
C ARG A 68 -21.01 -3.27 5.67
N ALA A 69 -21.69 -2.22 6.15
CA ALA A 69 -20.99 -1.08 6.75
C ALA A 69 -20.23 -1.50 8.01
N THR A 70 -20.84 -2.32 8.87
CA THR A 70 -20.20 -2.86 10.08
C THR A 70 -18.98 -3.71 9.73
N ALA A 71 -19.09 -4.59 8.72
CA ALA A 71 -17.98 -5.42 8.26
C ALA A 71 -16.81 -4.58 7.72
N ASP A 72 -17.11 -3.50 6.98
CA ASP A 72 -16.11 -2.59 6.45
C ASP A 72 -15.41 -1.79 7.57
N TYR A 73 -16.14 -1.34 8.62
CA TYR A 73 -15.53 -0.72 9.80
C TYR A 73 -14.61 -1.68 10.56
N MET A 74 -14.96 -2.95 10.70
CA MET A 74 -14.06 -3.96 11.28
C MET A 74 -12.78 -4.09 10.46
N GLY A 75 -12.88 -4.08 9.13
CA GLY A 75 -11.72 -4.04 8.23
C GLY A 75 -10.85 -2.80 8.41
N MET A 76 -11.47 -1.63 8.60
CA MET A 76 -10.75 -0.39 8.90
C MET A 76 -9.98 -0.48 10.23
N LEU A 77 -10.60 -0.98 11.30
CA LEU A 77 -9.93 -1.20 12.59
C LEU A 77 -8.78 -2.22 12.48
N ALA A 78 -8.94 -3.26 11.67
CA ALA A 78 -7.87 -4.21 11.37
C ALA A 78 -6.65 -3.53 10.73
N THR A 79 -6.85 -2.53 9.87
CA THR A 79 -5.74 -1.74 9.31
C THR A 79 -5.03 -0.89 10.37
N ALA A 80 -5.75 -0.42 11.40
CA ALA A 80 -5.12 0.31 12.51
C ALA A 80 -4.17 -0.59 13.30
N MET A 81 -4.55 -1.85 13.56
CA MET A 81 -3.67 -2.83 14.20
C MET A 81 -2.38 -3.03 13.38
N ASN A 82 -2.49 -3.21 12.08
CA ASN A 82 -1.33 -3.32 11.18
C ASN A 82 -0.48 -2.04 11.16
N GLY A 83 -1.12 -0.87 11.19
CA GLY A 83 -0.45 0.41 11.24
C GLY A 83 0.41 0.58 12.50
N LEU A 84 -0.11 0.18 13.67
CA LEU A 84 0.63 0.20 14.93
C LEU A 84 1.79 -0.80 14.93
N ALA A 85 1.61 -2.00 14.38
CA ALA A 85 2.68 -2.99 14.27
C ALA A 85 3.82 -2.51 13.35
N LEU A 86 3.49 -1.85 12.23
CA LEU A 86 4.48 -1.22 11.34
C LEU A 86 5.22 -0.07 12.04
N GLN A 87 4.49 0.77 12.80
CA GLN A 87 5.09 1.86 13.55
C GLN A 87 6.13 1.34 14.56
N ASP A 88 5.74 0.37 15.39
CA ASP A 88 6.63 -0.24 16.38
C ASP A 88 7.90 -0.82 15.73
N ALA A 89 7.73 -1.57 14.65
CA ALA A 89 8.83 -2.18 13.91
C ALA A 89 9.77 -1.15 13.25
N LEU A 90 9.24 -0.03 12.75
CA LEU A 90 10.03 1.07 12.19
C LEU A 90 10.80 1.82 13.29
N GLU A 91 10.14 2.15 14.41
CA GLU A 91 10.75 2.87 15.52
C GLU A 91 11.83 2.02 16.20
N ALA A 92 11.66 0.71 16.32
CA ALA A 92 12.71 -0.22 16.76
C ALA A 92 13.97 -0.21 15.86
N ARG A 93 13.85 0.28 14.62
CA ARG A 93 14.95 0.45 13.65
C ARG A 93 15.51 1.87 13.58
N GLY A 94 15.06 2.74 14.46
CA GLY A 94 15.49 4.14 14.55
C GLY A 94 14.80 5.05 13.50
N ILE A 95 13.73 4.58 12.86
CA ILE A 95 12.96 5.38 11.89
C ILE A 95 11.81 6.05 12.61
N HIS A 96 11.79 7.37 12.60
CA HIS A 96 10.65 8.12 13.11
C HIS A 96 9.43 7.90 12.22
N SER A 97 8.34 7.45 12.80
CA SER A 97 7.09 7.20 12.07
C SER A 97 5.87 7.81 12.77
N ARG A 98 4.78 7.96 12.04
CA ARG A 98 3.49 8.43 12.57
C ARG A 98 2.36 7.65 11.92
N VAL A 99 1.48 7.10 12.76
CA VAL A 99 0.20 6.55 12.30
C VAL A 99 -0.83 7.67 12.26
N GLN A 100 -1.47 7.84 11.12
CA GLN A 100 -2.62 8.72 10.95
C GLN A 100 -3.84 7.90 10.53
N THR A 101 -4.96 8.11 11.20
CA THR A 101 -6.18 7.32 11.02
C THR A 101 -7.34 8.16 10.52
N ALA A 102 -8.12 7.60 9.60
CA ALA A 102 -9.35 8.22 9.11
C ALA A 102 -10.52 8.11 10.11
N ILE A 103 -10.43 7.19 11.09
CA ILE A 103 -11.32 7.09 12.26
C ILE A 103 -10.54 7.64 13.46
N GLU A 104 -11.12 8.59 14.21
CA GLU A 104 -10.43 9.18 15.36
C GLU A 104 -10.17 8.16 16.47
N MET A 105 -8.92 8.04 16.88
CA MET A 105 -8.43 7.25 18.01
C MET A 105 -7.22 7.92 18.65
N ARG A 106 -7.43 9.14 19.16
CA ARG A 106 -6.39 10.11 19.57
C ARG A 106 -5.42 9.58 20.62
N GLU A 107 -5.79 8.57 21.39
CA GLU A 107 -4.92 7.94 22.40
C GLU A 107 -3.78 7.12 21.75
N ARG A 108 -3.88 6.77 20.47
CA ARG A 108 -2.94 5.86 19.79
C ARG A 108 -2.44 6.33 18.44
N ALA A 109 -3.21 7.18 17.74
CA ALA A 109 -2.88 7.64 16.40
C ALA A 109 -3.36 9.08 16.19
N GLU A 110 -2.68 9.80 15.33
CA GLU A 110 -3.12 11.14 14.94
C GLU A 110 -4.35 11.03 14.02
N PRO A 111 -5.36 11.91 14.15
CA PRO A 111 -6.35 12.07 13.10
C PRO A 111 -5.67 12.48 11.80
N PHE A 112 -6.12 11.87 10.69
CA PHE A 112 -5.58 12.21 9.38
C PHE A 112 -5.87 13.67 9.03
N ILE A 113 -4.82 14.43 8.80
CA ILE A 113 -4.87 15.82 8.33
C ILE A 113 -3.75 15.99 7.30
N ILE A 114 -4.10 16.31 6.04
CA ILE A 114 -3.15 16.44 4.92
C ILE A 114 -1.92 17.25 5.29
N ARG A 115 -2.09 18.45 5.85
CA ARG A 115 -0.98 19.34 6.23
C ARG A 115 -0.06 18.75 7.31
N LYS A 116 -0.59 17.90 8.18
CA LYS A 116 0.24 17.17 9.17
C LYS A 116 1.04 16.06 8.49
N ALA A 117 0.40 15.31 7.58
CA ALA A 117 1.08 14.28 6.81
C ALA A 117 2.26 14.86 6.01
N GLU A 118 2.02 15.92 5.24
CA GLU A 118 3.07 16.64 4.50
C GLU A 118 4.22 17.10 5.42
N LYS A 119 3.88 17.71 6.58
CA LYS A 119 4.88 18.15 7.54
C LYS A 119 5.73 17.02 8.11
N HIS A 120 5.15 15.83 8.30
CA HIS A 120 5.89 14.65 8.73
C HIS A 120 6.82 14.15 7.63
N LEU A 121 6.30 13.97 6.40
CA LEU A 121 7.07 13.54 5.24
C LEU A 121 8.27 14.48 4.98
N ASN A 122 8.03 15.79 4.93
CA ASN A 122 9.08 16.81 4.74
C ASN A 122 10.16 16.81 5.85
N ARG A 123 9.90 16.16 6.99
CA ARG A 123 10.87 15.98 8.09
C ARG A 123 11.52 14.59 8.08
N GLY A 124 11.39 13.84 6.99
CA GLY A 124 11.93 12.50 6.84
C GLY A 124 11.24 11.45 7.73
N ARG A 125 10.01 11.71 8.21
CA ARG A 125 9.23 10.72 8.95
C ARG A 125 8.40 9.88 8.01
N VAL A 126 8.33 8.58 8.26
CA VAL A 126 7.37 7.70 7.57
C VAL A 126 5.96 7.96 8.11
N VAL A 127 4.99 8.11 7.22
CA VAL A 127 3.58 8.28 7.60
C VAL A 127 2.79 7.05 7.19
N ILE A 128 2.14 6.41 8.17
CA ILE A 128 1.32 5.22 7.96
C ILE A 128 -0.14 5.63 8.03
N PHE A 129 -0.85 5.48 6.93
CA PHE A 129 -2.27 5.81 6.82
C PHE A 129 -3.11 4.56 7.08
N ALA A 130 -3.89 4.57 8.14
CA ALA A 130 -4.77 3.49 8.53
C ALA A 130 -6.25 3.91 8.53
N CYS A 131 -7.14 2.95 8.70
CA CYS A 131 -8.59 3.09 8.60
C CYS A 131 -9.10 3.50 7.21
N GLY A 132 -8.34 3.20 6.15
CA GLY A 132 -8.76 3.38 4.77
C GLY A 132 -9.14 4.83 4.45
N THR A 133 -10.32 5.02 3.84
CA THR A 133 -10.92 6.34 3.60
C THR A 133 -11.72 6.86 4.80
N GLY A 134 -11.98 6.03 5.81
CA GLY A 134 -12.92 6.32 6.90
C GLY A 134 -14.38 6.06 6.53
N HIS A 135 -14.67 5.66 5.31
CA HIS A 135 -16.01 5.40 4.80
C HIS A 135 -16.18 3.95 4.36
N PRO A 136 -17.32 3.30 4.72
CA PRO A 136 -17.68 1.99 4.17
C PRO A 136 -17.77 2.02 2.64
N TYR A 137 -17.79 0.84 2.03
CA TYR A 137 -17.91 0.59 0.59
C TYR A 137 -16.67 0.92 -0.26
N PHE A 138 -15.65 1.60 0.29
CA PHE A 138 -14.37 1.82 -0.35
C PHE A 138 -13.33 0.80 0.09
N THR A 139 -12.45 0.43 -0.84
CA THR A 139 -11.36 -0.49 -0.54
C THR A 139 -10.10 0.23 -0.06
N THR A 140 -9.11 -0.55 0.38
CA THR A 140 -7.77 -0.04 0.69
C THR A 140 -7.05 0.47 -0.57
N ASP A 141 -7.39 -0.05 -1.76
CA ASP A 141 -6.81 0.43 -3.02
C ASP A 141 -7.27 1.86 -3.31
N THR A 142 -8.57 2.15 -3.17
CA THR A 142 -9.11 3.51 -3.26
C THR A 142 -8.46 4.44 -2.23
N ALA A 143 -8.28 3.96 -0.98
CA ALA A 143 -7.60 4.75 0.05
C ALA A 143 -6.14 5.06 -0.33
N ALA A 144 -5.42 4.10 -0.91
CA ALA A 144 -4.03 4.30 -1.34
C ALA A 144 -3.92 5.40 -2.40
N VAL A 145 -4.81 5.39 -3.40
CA VAL A 145 -4.81 6.43 -4.44
C VAL A 145 -5.17 7.80 -3.86
N LEU A 146 -6.20 7.86 -3.00
CA LEU A 146 -6.61 9.09 -2.35
C LEU A 146 -5.45 9.69 -1.54
N ARG A 147 -4.79 8.90 -0.69
CA ARG A 147 -3.63 9.34 0.09
C ARG A 147 -2.45 9.75 -0.77
N ALA A 148 -2.17 9.00 -1.86
CA ALA A 148 -1.11 9.37 -2.81
C ALA A 148 -1.35 10.75 -3.43
N THR A 149 -2.59 11.01 -3.85
CA THR A 149 -2.99 12.32 -4.40
C THR A 149 -2.82 13.43 -3.37
N GLU A 150 -3.34 13.23 -2.16
CA GLU A 150 -3.34 14.22 -1.08
C GLU A 150 -1.93 14.60 -0.60
N ILE A 151 -0.98 13.67 -0.64
CA ILE A 151 0.42 13.92 -0.25
C ILE A 151 1.32 14.27 -1.44
N ASN A 152 0.78 14.39 -2.66
CA ASN A 152 1.55 14.61 -3.88
C ASN A 152 2.67 13.58 -4.07
N ALA A 153 2.33 12.28 -4.00
CA ALA A 153 3.29 11.22 -4.26
C ALA A 153 3.64 11.14 -5.75
N ASP A 154 4.90 10.90 -6.07
CA ASP A 154 5.39 10.75 -7.45
C ASP A 154 4.90 9.44 -8.08
N ILE A 155 4.65 8.42 -7.25
CA ILE A 155 4.25 7.08 -7.69
C ILE A 155 3.59 6.31 -6.53
N ILE A 156 2.66 5.41 -6.88
CA ILE A 156 2.15 4.39 -5.98
C ILE A 156 2.94 3.09 -6.22
N LEU A 157 3.54 2.55 -5.18
CA LEU A 157 4.22 1.26 -5.14
C LEU A 157 3.26 0.21 -4.59
N LEU A 158 2.67 -0.60 -5.46
CA LEU A 158 1.66 -1.60 -5.10
C LEU A 158 2.31 -2.98 -4.94
N GLY A 159 2.66 -3.32 -3.70
CA GLY A 159 3.18 -4.64 -3.35
C GLY A 159 2.08 -5.70 -3.31
N LYS A 160 2.14 -6.69 -4.19
CA LYS A 160 1.18 -7.78 -4.32
C LYS A 160 1.85 -9.15 -4.15
N ALA A 161 1.04 -10.19 -3.97
CA ALA A 161 1.51 -11.58 -3.99
C ALA A 161 1.91 -12.04 -5.40
N ILE A 162 1.33 -11.43 -6.43
CA ILE A 162 1.71 -11.60 -7.84
C ILE A 162 2.72 -10.52 -8.23
N ASP A 163 3.69 -10.86 -9.05
CA ASP A 163 4.84 -9.98 -9.34
C ASP A 163 4.56 -8.90 -10.39
N ALA A 164 3.45 -8.99 -11.12
CA ALA A 164 3.13 -8.08 -12.22
C ALA A 164 1.64 -8.11 -12.58
N VAL A 165 1.24 -7.35 -13.60
CA VAL A 165 -0.05 -7.47 -14.27
C VAL A 165 0.10 -8.41 -15.45
N TYR A 166 -0.86 -9.33 -15.59
CA TYR A 166 -0.91 -10.32 -16.67
C TYR A 166 -2.22 -10.20 -17.44
N SER A 167 -2.22 -10.71 -18.68
CA SER A 167 -3.39 -10.74 -19.54
C SER A 167 -4.53 -11.62 -18.99
N ALA A 168 -4.20 -12.61 -18.14
CA ALA A 168 -5.09 -13.48 -17.39
C ALA A 168 -4.42 -13.92 -16.08
N ASP A 169 -5.09 -14.66 -15.22
CA ASP A 169 -4.47 -15.23 -14.00
C ASP A 169 -3.42 -16.29 -14.39
N PRO A 170 -2.10 -16.04 -14.18
CA PRO A 170 -1.04 -16.97 -14.60
C PRO A 170 -1.06 -18.31 -13.84
N LYS A 171 -1.80 -18.40 -12.73
CA LYS A 171 -2.00 -19.68 -12.01
C LYS A 171 -3.00 -20.59 -12.71
N LEU A 172 -3.95 -20.00 -13.45
CA LEU A 172 -4.97 -20.71 -14.19
C LEU A 172 -4.60 -20.85 -15.67
N TYR A 173 -3.88 -19.86 -16.20
CA TYR A 173 -3.49 -19.74 -17.61
C TYR A 173 -1.98 -19.53 -17.70
N PRO A 174 -1.18 -20.62 -17.79
CA PRO A 174 0.29 -20.53 -17.84
C PRO A 174 0.81 -19.72 -19.04
N GLU A 175 0.00 -19.57 -20.10
CA GLU A 175 0.29 -18.76 -21.29
C GLU A 175 -0.02 -17.26 -21.10
N ALA A 176 -0.49 -16.85 -19.92
CA ALA A 176 -0.80 -15.43 -19.67
C ALA A 176 0.43 -14.55 -19.86
N GLU A 177 0.30 -13.56 -20.71
CA GLU A 177 1.39 -12.61 -21.01
C GLU A 177 1.52 -11.57 -19.92
N LYS A 178 2.77 -11.33 -19.48
CA LYS A 178 3.13 -10.29 -18.54
C LYS A 178 3.24 -8.94 -19.25
N PHE A 179 2.64 -7.90 -18.66
CA PHE A 179 2.83 -6.54 -19.15
C PHE A 179 4.00 -5.85 -18.41
N ASP A 180 4.95 -5.29 -19.16
CA ASP A 180 5.96 -4.40 -18.59
C ASP A 180 5.37 -3.02 -18.31
N LYS A 181 4.48 -2.57 -19.22
CA LYS A 181 3.77 -1.30 -19.14
C LYS A 181 2.39 -1.42 -19.76
N ILE A 182 1.39 -0.79 -19.13
CA ILE A 182 0.00 -0.77 -19.61
C ILE A 182 -0.64 0.56 -19.21
N SER A 183 -1.60 1.05 -20.00
CA SER A 183 -2.37 2.23 -19.66
C SER A 183 -3.55 1.91 -18.70
N TYR A 184 -4.00 2.89 -17.93
CA TYR A 184 -5.22 2.74 -17.12
C TYR A 184 -6.46 2.43 -17.95
N LEU A 185 -6.53 2.97 -19.18
CA LEU A 185 -7.64 2.70 -20.08
C LEU A 185 -7.65 1.21 -20.47
N GLU A 186 -6.51 0.66 -20.89
CA GLU A 186 -6.40 -0.77 -21.23
C GLU A 186 -6.69 -1.68 -20.03
N VAL A 187 -6.29 -1.28 -18.81
CA VAL A 187 -6.63 -2.01 -17.56
C VAL A 187 -8.14 -2.09 -17.39
N LEU A 188 -8.86 -0.99 -17.61
CA LEU A 188 -10.33 -0.94 -17.50
C LEU A 188 -11.01 -1.70 -18.65
N GLU A 189 -10.59 -1.51 -19.89
CA GLU A 189 -11.17 -2.16 -21.08
C GLU A 189 -11.01 -3.68 -21.04
N LYS A 190 -9.87 -4.17 -20.54
CA LYS A 190 -9.58 -5.61 -20.43
C LYS A 190 -10.02 -6.22 -19.10
N ASP A 191 -10.68 -5.45 -18.22
CA ASP A 191 -11.09 -5.85 -16.86
C ASP A 191 -9.97 -6.54 -16.06
N LEU A 192 -8.73 -5.98 -16.16
CA LEU A 192 -7.59 -6.55 -15.46
C LEU A 192 -7.64 -6.21 -13.96
N LYS A 193 -7.44 -7.20 -13.11
CA LYS A 193 -7.56 -7.09 -11.65
C LYS A 193 -6.31 -6.49 -11.00
N VAL A 194 -5.93 -5.30 -11.42
CA VAL A 194 -4.83 -4.53 -10.80
C VAL A 194 -5.26 -3.96 -9.46
N MET A 195 -6.31 -3.17 -9.48
CA MET A 195 -7.01 -2.57 -8.33
C MET A 195 -8.52 -2.59 -8.62
N ASP A 196 -9.34 -2.13 -7.67
CA ASP A 196 -10.75 -1.91 -7.98
C ASP A 196 -10.92 -0.76 -9.00
N SER A 197 -12.09 -0.75 -9.68
CA SER A 197 -12.37 0.21 -10.75
C SER A 197 -12.36 1.66 -10.27
N THR A 198 -12.80 1.93 -9.03
CA THR A 198 -12.80 3.27 -8.43
C THR A 198 -11.37 3.76 -8.25
N ALA A 199 -10.48 2.94 -7.70
CA ALA A 199 -9.06 3.25 -7.54
C ALA A 199 -8.38 3.48 -8.90
N THR A 200 -8.65 2.61 -9.88
CA THR A 200 -8.09 2.71 -11.23
C THR A 200 -8.53 4.00 -11.92
N ALA A 201 -9.82 4.36 -11.85
CA ALA A 201 -10.33 5.61 -12.40
C ALA A 201 -9.70 6.85 -11.71
N LEU A 202 -9.58 6.81 -10.38
CA LEU A 202 -8.97 7.90 -9.62
C LEU A 202 -7.49 8.11 -9.96
N CYS A 203 -6.72 7.03 -10.18
CA CYS A 203 -5.34 7.11 -10.66
C CYS A 203 -5.27 7.78 -12.04
N ARG A 204 -6.10 7.32 -12.98
CA ARG A 204 -6.17 7.87 -14.34
C ARG A 204 -6.48 9.37 -14.33
N ASP A 205 -7.52 9.76 -13.60
CA ASP A 205 -8.02 11.15 -13.60
C ASP A 205 -7.01 12.11 -12.94
N ASN A 206 -6.15 11.63 -12.06
CA ASN A 206 -5.09 12.41 -11.41
C ASN A 206 -3.68 12.16 -12.00
N ASN A 207 -3.56 11.36 -13.06
CA ASN A 207 -2.29 11.04 -13.73
C ASN A 207 -1.20 10.50 -12.76
N ILE A 208 -1.58 9.72 -11.75
CA ILE A 208 -0.64 9.15 -10.79
C ILE A 208 -0.12 7.82 -11.33
N PRO A 209 1.18 7.65 -11.59
CA PRO A 209 1.71 6.37 -12.01
C PRO A 209 1.65 5.33 -10.89
N LEU A 210 1.47 4.07 -11.27
CA LEU A 210 1.38 2.94 -10.36
C LEU A 210 2.37 1.85 -10.82
N LEU A 211 3.22 1.36 -9.92
CA LEU A 211 4.07 0.20 -10.16
C LEU A 211 3.54 -1.00 -9.36
N VAL A 212 3.11 -2.04 -10.07
CA VAL A 212 2.71 -3.33 -9.48
C VAL A 212 3.91 -4.25 -9.43
N PHE A 213 4.24 -4.79 -8.27
CA PHE A 213 5.38 -5.71 -8.11
C PHE A 213 5.15 -6.74 -7.01
N GLY A 214 5.93 -7.84 -7.03
CA GLY A 214 5.88 -8.89 -6.03
C GLY A 214 6.53 -8.47 -4.71
N ILE A 215 5.78 -8.53 -3.59
CA ILE A 215 6.26 -8.18 -2.25
C ILE A 215 6.86 -9.37 -1.49
N ALA A 216 6.79 -10.58 -2.04
CA ALA A 216 7.39 -11.77 -1.43
C ALA A 216 8.91 -11.61 -1.19
N ASP A 217 9.57 -10.87 -2.08
CA ASP A 217 10.92 -10.38 -1.88
C ASP A 217 10.86 -8.88 -1.51
N PRO A 218 11.12 -8.50 -0.24
CA PRO A 218 11.10 -7.09 0.19
C PRO A 218 12.15 -6.21 -0.51
N GLU A 219 13.23 -6.79 -1.08
CA GLU A 219 14.22 -6.05 -1.88
C GLU A 219 13.58 -5.32 -3.07
N ASN A 220 12.47 -5.83 -3.57
CA ASN A 220 11.74 -5.20 -4.65
C ASN A 220 11.22 -3.78 -4.29
N ILE A 221 11.09 -3.43 -3.01
CA ILE A 221 10.77 -2.06 -2.57
C ILE A 221 11.91 -1.12 -2.98
N VAL A 222 13.15 -1.52 -2.72
CA VAL A 222 14.34 -0.72 -3.04
C VAL A 222 14.53 -0.63 -4.56
N ARG A 223 14.39 -1.75 -5.25
CA ARG A 223 14.49 -1.82 -6.73
C ARG A 223 13.43 -0.94 -7.40
N ALA A 224 12.19 -0.95 -6.88
CA ALA A 224 11.10 -0.09 -7.34
C ALA A 224 11.46 1.40 -7.22
N VAL A 225 11.98 1.80 -6.07
CA VAL A 225 12.38 3.20 -5.80
C VAL A 225 13.55 3.64 -6.68
N LYS A 226 14.49 2.75 -6.99
CA LYS A 226 15.58 2.98 -7.95
C LYS A 226 15.09 3.07 -9.40
N GLY A 227 13.84 2.71 -9.67
CA GLY A 227 13.25 2.72 -11.01
C GLY A 227 13.72 1.58 -11.90
N GLU A 228 14.12 0.46 -11.29
CA GLU A 228 14.46 -0.75 -12.02
C GLU A 228 13.24 -1.35 -12.72
N HIS A 229 13.48 -2.06 -13.81
CA HIS A 229 12.42 -2.77 -14.55
C HIS A 229 11.97 -4.01 -13.79
N ILE A 230 11.06 -3.78 -12.84
CA ILE A 230 10.39 -4.85 -12.08
C ILE A 230 8.88 -4.68 -12.23
N GLY A 231 8.16 -5.78 -12.24
CA GLY A 231 6.70 -5.74 -12.26
C GLY A 231 6.09 -5.05 -13.50
N THR A 232 4.99 -4.33 -13.31
CA THR A 232 4.26 -3.62 -14.37
C THR A 232 4.05 -2.16 -13.98
N LEU A 233 4.46 -1.24 -14.87
CA LEU A 233 4.15 0.19 -14.73
C LEU A 233 2.80 0.48 -15.39
N VAL A 234 1.84 1.00 -14.62
CA VAL A 234 0.52 1.45 -15.09
C VAL A 234 0.49 2.98 -15.10
N LYS A 235 0.15 3.61 -16.25
CA LYS A 235 0.08 5.07 -16.38
C LYS A 235 -0.76 5.54 -17.56
#